data_2f78ab7f3a633a1c029a742c493739a5
#
_entry.id   2f78ab7f3a633a1c029a742c493739a5
#
_cell.length_a   1.000
_cell.length_b   1.000
_cell.length_c   1.000
_cell.angle_alpha   90.00
_cell.angle_beta   90.00
_cell.angle_gamma   90.00
#
_symmetry.space_group_name_H-M   'P 1'
#
loop_
_entity.id
_entity.type
_entity.pdbx_description
1 polymer ?
#
loop_
_entity_poly.entity_id
_entity_poly.type
_entity_poly.pdbx_seq_one_letter_code
_entity_poly.pdbx_strand_id
1 'polypeptide(L)'
;MHFLNKLAFVALLTPFAFIQADVEEVIVTANKKVETVQEIPMNISVITEVDIQERGISNPEDFLRTLAGVTTPGGARYYSFRGLNTSSAQRSSGTTSTYIDEIPGTTMNIWDIERIEVLRGPQGTLYGSNAIGGTIRYITKKPDLSGFDYAYSVEYGKKRFAGNAIVNYNAMVNVPLNDLFALRATYSQSLDPGIYENIITQNKDVGDQDDERYTITLGFERDDSPIHDGNISSMIRYIVSDRFDEGMKEKGNGDKPGTADIFDPNCNTSTAFYYGESCTRLTALADAYGRDLSDYHPLLSFADVTDEVHNVVLTTLASTTKVGFDWGSATLTTMFRDYDEDSDTEWGRIDTDDLYPAPLIVTSDSETEITELRLSSNPGMIEWTVGLYDFESNADPDSIVENQALLSAEAFDYIGFMVPGGYDGAAYCPPYCGDDASPYFYYGSYTFYSYSTEKAMYGEVALNLDKWKFTAGLRDYEISDGYKQSEFGIFYSGNGCDGTATEGTTCNQEAGTESDTRPKLTASYMPNEDLTLFAVSSAGYRPGGNNSALPPFCAGDPEASTFSRRYTSDK
;
A
#
# COMPACT_ATOMS: atom_id res chain seq x y z
N MET A 1 12.95 -72.24 -35.57
CA MET A 1 14.40 -72.30 -35.27
C MET A 1 14.76 -71.09 -34.42
N HIS A 2 15.17 -71.48 -33.22
CA HIS A 2 15.62 -70.68 -32.08
C HIS A 2 16.67 -69.62 -32.38
N PHE A 3 16.57 -68.49 -31.73
CA PHE A 3 17.73 -67.89 -31.02
C PHE A 3 17.21 -66.89 -29.93
N LEU A 4 17.23 -67.39 -28.68
CA LEU A 4 17.19 -66.56 -27.51
C LEU A 4 18.53 -65.88 -27.34
N ASN A 5 18.56 -64.59 -27.23
CA ASN A 5 19.74 -63.88 -26.68
C ASN A 5 19.39 -63.23 -25.35
N LYS A 6 20.05 -63.72 -24.33
CA LYS A 6 20.03 -63.25 -22.94
C LYS A 6 20.72 -61.87 -22.91
N LEU A 7 19.97 -60.82 -22.65
CA LEU A 7 20.53 -59.55 -22.17
C LEU A 7 20.67 -59.61 -20.65
N ALA A 8 21.89 -59.70 -20.19
CA ALA A 8 22.23 -59.54 -18.78
C ALA A 8 22.07 -58.08 -18.39
N PHE A 9 21.14 -57.77 -17.50
CA PHE A 9 21.03 -56.48 -16.87
C PHE A 9 22.13 -56.38 -15.80
N VAL A 10 23.22 -55.66 -16.11
CA VAL A 10 24.21 -55.25 -15.11
C VAL A 10 23.67 -54.01 -14.43
N ALA A 11 23.07 -54.15 -13.26
CA ALA A 11 22.75 -53.05 -12.37
C ALA A 11 24.07 -52.47 -11.83
N LEU A 12 24.50 -51.35 -12.42
CA LEU A 12 25.51 -50.50 -11.83
C LEU A 12 24.90 -49.83 -10.58
N LEU A 13 25.17 -50.41 -9.41
CA LEU A 13 25.04 -49.75 -8.13
C LEU A 13 26.13 -48.68 -8.04
N THR A 14 25.90 -47.50 -8.58
CA THR A 14 26.63 -46.31 -8.19
C THR A 14 26.13 -45.92 -6.80
N PRO A 15 27.04 -45.75 -5.81
CA PRO A 15 26.62 -45.15 -4.56
C PRO A 15 26.14 -43.73 -4.90
N PHE A 16 24.86 -43.45 -4.71
CA PHE A 16 24.38 -42.09 -4.61
C PHE A 16 25.08 -41.48 -3.39
N ALA A 17 26.16 -40.74 -3.64
CA ALA A 17 26.63 -39.77 -2.68
C ALA A 17 25.47 -38.78 -2.51
N PHE A 18 24.79 -38.88 -1.38
CA PHE A 18 23.95 -37.78 -0.92
C PHE A 18 24.90 -36.60 -0.77
N ILE A 19 24.91 -35.72 -1.74
CA ILE A 19 25.41 -34.36 -1.55
C ILE A 19 24.39 -33.79 -0.56
N GLN A 20 24.78 -33.79 0.71
CA GLN A 20 24.16 -32.96 1.71
C GLN A 20 24.48 -31.52 1.25
N ALA A 21 23.59 -30.92 0.50
CA ALA A 21 23.61 -29.49 0.33
C ALA A 21 23.41 -28.95 1.75
N ASP A 22 24.40 -28.26 2.29
CA ASP A 22 24.19 -27.43 3.45
C ASP A 22 23.07 -26.48 3.05
N VAL A 23 21.88 -26.72 3.57
CA VAL A 23 20.75 -25.80 3.43
C VAL A 23 21.16 -24.60 4.26
N GLU A 24 21.50 -23.51 3.61
CA GLU A 24 21.82 -22.25 4.25
C GLU A 24 20.67 -21.89 5.19
N GLU A 25 20.95 -21.83 6.48
CA GLU A 25 19.96 -21.58 7.51
C GLU A 25 19.47 -20.15 7.38
N VAL A 26 18.22 -19.97 6.92
CA VAL A 26 17.65 -18.65 6.68
C VAL A 26 17.25 -18.02 8.00
N ILE A 27 17.98 -16.98 8.40
CA ILE A 27 17.71 -16.18 9.59
C ILE A 27 16.68 -15.10 9.26
N VAL A 28 15.70 -14.92 10.15
CA VAL A 28 14.64 -13.92 10.03
C VAL A 28 14.41 -13.17 11.33
N THR A 29 13.69 -12.07 11.24
CA THR A 29 13.35 -11.24 12.39
C THR A 29 11.83 -11.04 12.55
N ALA A 30 11.06 -12.00 12.04
CA ALA A 30 9.60 -11.95 11.97
C ALA A 30 8.90 -11.79 13.33
N ASN A 31 9.45 -12.34 14.41
CA ASN A 31 8.95 -12.14 15.78
C ASN A 31 9.63 -10.96 16.50
N LYS A 32 10.23 -10.03 15.74
CA LYS A 32 11.07 -8.95 16.29
C LYS A 32 12.26 -9.48 17.13
N LYS A 33 12.64 -10.72 16.89
CA LYS A 33 13.81 -11.45 17.43
C LYS A 33 14.51 -12.16 16.28
N VAL A 34 15.79 -12.43 16.45
CA VAL A 34 16.59 -13.20 15.49
C VAL A 34 16.29 -14.68 15.74
N GLU A 35 15.65 -15.34 14.79
CA GLU A 35 15.27 -16.76 14.82
C GLU A 35 15.49 -17.36 13.44
N THR A 36 15.61 -18.68 13.34
CA THR A 36 15.60 -19.37 12.05
C THR A 36 14.18 -19.54 11.53
N VAL A 37 13.99 -19.60 10.22
CA VAL A 37 12.64 -19.81 9.62
C VAL A 37 11.98 -21.07 10.20
N GLN A 38 12.76 -22.10 10.50
CA GLN A 38 12.26 -23.38 11.01
C GLN A 38 11.74 -23.28 12.44
N GLU A 39 12.27 -22.38 13.25
CA GLU A 39 11.84 -22.20 14.65
C GLU A 39 10.58 -21.36 14.80
N ILE A 40 10.19 -20.62 13.74
CA ILE A 40 9.06 -19.70 13.78
C ILE A 40 7.74 -20.46 13.54
N PRO A 41 6.83 -20.49 14.52
CA PRO A 41 5.56 -21.21 14.41
C PRO A 41 4.51 -20.39 13.64
N MET A 42 4.81 -20.02 12.41
CA MET A 42 3.88 -19.32 11.52
C MET A 42 4.16 -19.61 10.05
N ASN A 43 3.21 -19.28 9.19
CA ASN A 43 3.40 -19.40 7.75
C ASN A 43 4.19 -18.18 7.25
N ILE A 44 5.49 -18.37 7.08
CA ILE A 44 6.42 -17.36 6.58
C ILE A 44 6.98 -17.78 5.22
N SER A 45 7.17 -16.83 4.32
CA SER A 45 7.99 -16.97 3.13
C SER A 45 9.11 -15.95 3.20
N VAL A 46 10.32 -16.38 2.90
CA VAL A 46 11.48 -15.51 2.81
C VAL A 46 11.95 -15.50 1.38
N ILE A 47 12.23 -14.32 0.87
CA ILE A 47 12.81 -14.08 -0.45
C ILE A 47 14.18 -13.47 -0.15
N THR A 48 15.21 -14.23 -0.40
CA THR A 48 16.59 -13.85 -0.10
C THR A 48 17.15 -12.90 -1.16
N GLU A 49 18.28 -12.27 -0.89
CA GLU A 49 19.00 -11.46 -1.90
C GLU A 49 19.31 -12.27 -3.16
N VAL A 50 19.69 -13.54 -3.01
CA VAL A 50 19.94 -14.46 -4.14
C VAL A 50 18.67 -14.67 -4.96
N ASP A 51 17.53 -14.91 -4.30
CA ASP A 51 16.23 -15.01 -4.99
C ASP A 51 15.87 -13.74 -5.74
N ILE A 52 16.11 -12.56 -5.12
CA ILE A 52 15.84 -11.25 -5.74
C ILE A 52 16.66 -11.12 -7.03
N GLN A 53 17.94 -11.43 -6.98
CA GLN A 53 18.85 -11.33 -8.13
C GLN A 53 18.55 -12.37 -9.22
N GLU A 54 18.39 -13.64 -8.84
CA GLU A 54 18.16 -14.73 -9.81
C GLU A 54 16.81 -14.63 -10.53
N ARG A 55 15.78 -14.12 -9.86
CA ARG A 55 14.43 -13.96 -10.43
C ARG A 55 14.22 -12.59 -11.06
N GLY A 56 15.18 -11.66 -10.93
CA GLY A 56 15.06 -10.29 -11.44
C GLY A 56 13.91 -9.52 -10.79
N ILE A 57 13.74 -9.68 -9.47
CA ILE A 57 12.71 -8.97 -8.72
C ILE A 57 13.16 -7.51 -8.56
N SER A 58 12.45 -6.60 -9.20
CA SER A 58 12.74 -5.16 -9.18
C SER A 58 11.70 -4.35 -8.39
N ASN A 59 10.49 -4.85 -8.31
CA ASN A 59 9.37 -4.20 -7.63
C ASN A 59 8.54 -5.21 -6.80
N PRO A 60 7.64 -4.74 -5.91
CA PRO A 60 6.82 -5.63 -5.08
C PRO A 60 5.91 -6.57 -5.87
N GLU A 61 5.41 -6.18 -7.03
CA GLU A 61 4.52 -7.00 -7.82
C GLU A 61 5.19 -8.29 -8.32
N ASP A 62 6.48 -8.21 -8.65
CA ASP A 62 7.26 -9.35 -9.15
C ASP A 62 7.26 -10.53 -8.17
N PHE A 63 7.38 -10.28 -6.86
CA PHE A 63 7.35 -11.35 -5.88
C PHE A 63 5.94 -11.65 -5.37
N LEU A 64 5.06 -10.65 -5.21
CA LEU A 64 3.71 -10.86 -4.71
C LEU A 64 2.94 -11.87 -5.58
N ARG A 65 3.08 -11.79 -6.90
CA ARG A 65 2.48 -12.73 -7.85
C ARG A 65 2.95 -14.18 -7.69
N THR A 66 4.12 -14.39 -7.11
CA THR A 66 4.67 -15.74 -6.89
C THR A 66 4.19 -16.38 -5.59
N LEU A 67 3.56 -15.60 -4.71
CA LEU A 67 3.13 -16.06 -3.40
C LEU A 67 1.78 -16.78 -3.45
N ALA A 68 1.72 -17.97 -2.87
CA ALA A 68 0.47 -18.71 -2.76
C ALA A 68 -0.55 -17.96 -1.89
N GLY A 69 -1.79 -17.82 -2.39
CA GLY A 69 -2.88 -17.15 -1.68
C GLY A 69 -2.79 -15.62 -1.70
N VAL A 70 -1.94 -15.06 -2.55
CA VAL A 70 -1.87 -13.62 -2.82
C VAL A 70 -2.41 -13.36 -4.22
N THR A 71 -3.21 -12.33 -4.37
CA THR A 71 -3.65 -11.81 -5.67
C THR A 71 -3.38 -10.32 -5.75
N THR A 72 -3.03 -9.83 -6.92
CA THR A 72 -2.65 -8.44 -7.18
C THR A 72 -3.56 -7.82 -8.24
N PRO A 73 -4.85 -7.59 -7.95
CA PRO A 73 -5.80 -7.09 -8.94
C PRO A 73 -5.46 -5.69 -9.48
N GLY A 74 -4.81 -4.85 -8.68
CA GLY A 74 -4.36 -3.50 -9.04
C GLY A 74 -2.84 -3.33 -8.91
N GLY A 75 -2.06 -4.35 -9.32
CA GLY A 75 -0.60 -4.30 -9.23
C GLY A 75 -0.08 -4.36 -7.80
N ALA A 76 1.05 -3.69 -7.56
CA ALA A 76 1.68 -3.65 -6.25
C ALA A 76 0.93 -2.80 -5.21
N ARG A 77 0.03 -1.94 -5.66
CA ARG A 77 -0.79 -1.08 -4.78
C ARG A 77 -1.93 -1.85 -4.12
N TYR A 78 -2.58 -2.74 -4.87
CA TYR A 78 -3.81 -3.41 -4.46
C TYR A 78 -3.62 -4.91 -4.54
N TYR A 79 -3.26 -5.50 -3.42
CA TYR A 79 -3.12 -6.95 -3.31
C TYR A 79 -4.00 -7.48 -2.18
N SER A 80 -4.30 -8.76 -2.22
CA SER A 80 -5.05 -9.41 -1.17
C SER A 80 -4.35 -10.66 -0.67
N PHE A 81 -4.42 -10.87 0.63
CA PHE A 81 -3.96 -12.09 1.29
C PHE A 81 -5.16 -12.95 1.64
N ARG A 82 -5.27 -14.14 1.02
CA ARG A 82 -6.37 -15.08 1.27
C ARG A 82 -7.78 -14.45 1.15
N GLY A 83 -7.94 -13.53 0.21
CA GLY A 83 -9.19 -12.81 -0.03
C GLY A 83 -9.42 -11.58 0.85
N LEU A 84 -8.51 -11.28 1.79
CA LEU A 84 -8.54 -10.03 2.54
C LEU A 84 -7.85 -8.95 1.72
N ASN A 85 -8.61 -7.96 1.27
CA ASN A 85 -8.14 -6.91 0.39
C ASN A 85 -7.38 -5.83 1.17
N THR A 86 -6.26 -5.37 0.62
CA THR A 86 -5.51 -4.23 1.15
C THR A 86 -5.97 -2.90 0.60
N SER A 87 -6.74 -2.92 -0.48
CA SER A 87 -7.28 -1.68 -1.03
C SER A 87 -8.29 -1.08 -0.06
N SER A 88 -8.02 0.12 0.35
CA SER A 88 -9.03 0.97 0.94
C SER A 88 -9.68 1.74 -0.19
N ALA A 89 -10.80 1.26 -0.69
CA ALA A 89 -11.66 2.19 -1.39
C ALA A 89 -12.11 3.23 -0.36
N GLN A 90 -11.47 4.39 -0.41
CA GLN A 90 -11.84 5.57 0.37
C GLN A 90 -11.88 5.38 1.90
N ARG A 91 -10.82 5.79 2.60
CA ARG A 91 -10.77 5.99 4.06
C ARG A 91 -10.80 4.75 4.97
N SER A 92 -10.72 3.54 4.46
CA SER A 92 -10.55 2.36 5.31
C SER A 92 -9.09 1.91 5.35
N SER A 93 -8.62 1.57 6.53
CA SER A 93 -7.27 1.02 6.72
C SER A 93 -7.09 -0.31 5.99
N GLY A 94 -5.88 -0.60 5.51
CA GLY A 94 -5.56 -1.87 4.86
C GLY A 94 -5.70 -3.08 5.79
N THR A 95 -5.66 -4.28 5.22
CA THR A 95 -5.69 -5.54 5.98
C THR A 95 -4.31 -6.20 6.09
N THR A 96 -3.30 -5.64 5.44
CA THR A 96 -1.92 -6.11 5.48
C THR A 96 -1.01 -4.94 5.81
N SER A 97 -0.15 -5.12 6.80
CA SER A 97 0.86 -4.14 7.19
C SER A 97 2.15 -4.35 6.42
N THR A 98 2.85 -3.26 6.12
CA THR A 98 4.16 -3.27 5.47
C THR A 98 5.18 -2.53 6.31
N TYR A 99 6.41 -3.04 6.33
CA TYR A 99 7.51 -2.47 7.10
C TYR A 99 8.79 -2.43 6.28
N ILE A 100 9.57 -1.38 6.48
CA ILE A 100 10.97 -1.31 6.06
C ILE A 100 11.79 -1.39 7.35
N ASP A 101 12.47 -2.52 7.56
CA ASP A 101 13.08 -2.90 8.86
C ASP A 101 12.05 -2.87 10.01
N GLU A 102 12.18 -1.94 10.94
CA GLU A 102 11.27 -1.79 12.09
C GLU A 102 10.22 -0.68 11.89
N ILE A 103 10.22 0.01 10.73
CA ILE A 103 9.43 1.21 10.47
C ILE A 103 8.26 0.87 9.55
N PRO A 104 7.01 1.20 9.92
CA PRO A 104 5.89 1.08 9.01
C PRO A 104 6.12 1.86 7.72
N GLY A 105 5.94 1.21 6.58
CA GLY A 105 6.12 1.81 5.27
C GLY A 105 6.29 0.76 4.18
N THR A 106 6.21 1.21 2.95
CA THR A 106 6.39 0.39 1.75
C THR A 106 7.52 0.91 0.88
N THR A 107 7.93 0.11 -0.07
CA THR A 107 8.85 0.53 -1.13
C THR A 107 8.34 -0.01 -2.46
N MET A 108 8.49 0.76 -3.51
CA MET A 108 8.16 0.35 -4.88
C MET A 108 9.40 -0.15 -5.63
N ASN A 109 10.60 0.06 -5.08
CA ASN A 109 11.84 -0.40 -5.66
C ASN A 109 12.54 -1.40 -4.72
N ILE A 110 12.89 -2.57 -5.25
CA ILE A 110 13.56 -3.66 -4.52
C ILE A 110 15.08 -3.58 -4.78
N TRP A 111 15.68 -2.46 -4.40
CA TRP A 111 17.12 -2.25 -4.46
C TRP A 111 17.73 -2.18 -3.07
N ASP A 112 18.90 -2.78 -2.89
CA ASP A 112 19.63 -2.79 -1.62
C ASP A 112 18.85 -3.46 -0.46
N ILE A 113 17.98 -4.39 -0.80
CA ILE A 113 17.23 -5.22 0.14
C ILE A 113 18.03 -6.51 0.41
N GLU A 114 18.22 -6.84 1.68
CA GLU A 114 18.86 -8.08 2.11
C GLU A 114 17.92 -9.28 1.94
N ARG A 115 16.66 -9.11 2.35
CA ARG A 115 15.59 -10.11 2.20
C ARG A 115 14.21 -9.50 2.38
N ILE A 116 13.21 -10.21 1.90
CA ILE A 116 11.80 -9.87 2.12
C ILE A 116 11.17 -11.00 2.94
N GLU A 117 10.58 -10.66 4.08
CA GLU A 117 9.87 -11.58 4.95
C GLU A 117 8.36 -11.38 4.78
N VAL A 118 7.62 -12.42 4.38
CA VAL A 118 6.18 -12.37 4.19
C VAL A 118 5.49 -13.28 5.20
N LEU A 119 4.91 -12.66 6.20
CA LEU A 119 4.18 -13.32 7.29
C LEU A 119 2.70 -13.39 6.92
N ARG A 120 2.15 -14.61 6.85
CA ARG A 120 0.75 -14.82 6.48
C ARG A 120 -0.11 -15.18 7.68
N GLY A 121 -1.24 -14.49 7.78
CA GLY A 121 -2.19 -14.62 8.89
C GLY A 121 -2.03 -13.49 9.91
N PRO A 122 -2.91 -13.43 10.92
CA PRO A 122 -2.96 -12.31 11.85
C PRO A 122 -1.67 -12.10 12.63
N GLN A 123 -1.15 -10.88 12.62
CA GLN A 123 0.07 -10.46 13.31
C GLN A 123 -0.18 -9.29 14.29
N GLY A 124 -1.42 -9.09 14.70
CA GLY A 124 -1.84 -7.91 15.48
C GLY A 124 -1.11 -7.71 16.80
N THR A 125 -0.58 -8.77 17.45
CA THR A 125 0.11 -8.64 18.73
C THR A 125 1.41 -7.84 18.61
N LEU A 126 2.28 -8.18 17.67
CA LEU A 126 3.60 -7.53 17.51
C LEU A 126 3.61 -6.37 16.50
N TYR A 127 2.71 -6.42 15.51
CA TYR A 127 2.69 -5.47 14.41
C TYR A 127 1.52 -4.50 14.46
N GLY A 128 0.60 -4.66 15.41
CA GLY A 128 -0.49 -3.72 15.63
C GLY A 128 -1.61 -3.80 14.62
N SER A 129 -2.20 -2.65 14.34
CA SER A 129 -3.30 -2.49 13.41
C SER A 129 -2.91 -2.86 11.97
N ASN A 130 -3.93 -3.15 11.15
CA ASN A 130 -3.77 -3.49 9.73
C ASN A 130 -3.04 -4.82 9.43
N ALA A 131 -2.78 -5.65 10.43
CA ALA A 131 -2.08 -6.93 10.28
C ALA A 131 -3.03 -8.14 10.41
N ILE A 132 -4.23 -8.08 9.80
CA ILE A 132 -5.20 -9.18 9.79
C ILE A 132 -4.81 -10.26 8.78
N GLY A 133 -4.50 -9.87 7.55
CA GLY A 133 -4.13 -10.77 6.46
C GLY A 133 -2.69 -11.24 6.54
N GLY A 134 -1.82 -10.37 7.03
CA GLY A 134 -0.39 -10.63 7.14
C GLY A 134 0.45 -9.37 7.27
N THR A 135 1.75 -9.58 7.22
CA THR A 135 2.76 -8.51 7.26
C THR A 135 3.85 -8.77 6.23
N ILE A 136 4.25 -7.76 5.49
CA ILE A 136 5.41 -7.80 4.59
C ILE A 136 6.51 -6.94 5.22
N ARG A 137 7.71 -7.49 5.30
CA ARG A 137 8.88 -6.78 5.83
C ARG A 137 9.98 -6.77 4.79
N TYR A 138 10.44 -5.59 4.45
CA TYR A 138 11.61 -5.36 3.62
C TYR A 138 12.79 -5.12 4.56
N ILE A 139 13.72 -6.05 4.61
CA ILE A 139 14.92 -5.93 5.44
C ILE A 139 16.03 -5.38 4.57
N THR A 140 16.50 -4.19 4.90
CA THR A 140 17.53 -3.49 4.13
C THR A 140 18.94 -3.90 4.57
N LYS A 141 19.91 -3.75 3.67
CA LYS A 141 21.31 -3.89 4.03
C LYS A 141 21.73 -2.76 4.96
N LYS A 142 22.49 -3.11 5.99
CA LYS A 142 23.01 -2.16 6.97
C LYS A 142 24.29 -1.50 6.47
N PRO A 143 24.64 -0.30 7.00
CA PRO A 143 25.98 0.24 6.83
C PRO A 143 27.04 -0.72 7.37
N ASP A 144 28.04 -1.02 6.56
CA ASP A 144 29.13 -1.96 6.89
C ASP A 144 30.38 -1.20 7.35
N LEU A 145 30.85 -1.51 8.56
CA LEU A 145 32.06 -0.94 9.17
C LEU A 145 33.35 -1.55 8.60
N SER A 146 33.26 -2.73 7.96
CA SER A 146 34.43 -3.50 7.55
C SER A 146 35.15 -2.93 6.35
N GLY A 147 34.47 -2.20 5.47
CA GLY A 147 35.11 -1.70 4.27
C GLY A 147 34.26 -0.77 3.39
N PHE A 148 34.96 -0.09 2.50
CA PHE A 148 34.32 0.68 1.43
C PHE A 148 33.73 -0.30 0.40
N ASP A 149 32.48 -0.06 0.04
CA ASP A 149 31.78 -0.85 -0.98
C ASP A 149 30.91 0.06 -1.86
N TYR A 150 30.68 -0.34 -3.09
CA TYR A 150 29.77 0.33 -4.00
C TYR A 150 29.15 -0.65 -4.98
N ALA A 151 27.93 -0.35 -5.39
CA ALA A 151 27.25 -1.10 -6.42
C ALA A 151 26.45 -0.14 -7.32
N TYR A 152 26.27 -0.53 -8.56
CA TYR A 152 25.36 0.15 -9.47
C TYR A 152 24.71 -0.87 -10.39
N SER A 153 23.50 -0.56 -10.83
CA SER A 153 22.76 -1.33 -11.82
C SER A 153 22.05 -0.40 -12.79
N VAL A 154 22.04 -0.77 -14.05
CA VAL A 154 21.24 -0.13 -15.09
C VAL A 154 20.51 -1.23 -15.83
N GLU A 155 19.18 -1.17 -15.76
CA GLU A 155 18.32 -2.06 -16.52
C GLU A 155 17.68 -1.30 -17.68
N TYR A 156 17.61 -1.95 -18.82
CA TYR A 156 16.94 -1.43 -20.00
C TYR A 156 16.01 -2.48 -20.57
N GLY A 157 14.76 -2.12 -20.73
CA GLY A 157 13.73 -2.99 -21.27
C GLY A 157 12.79 -2.27 -22.22
N LYS A 158 11.95 -3.02 -22.89
CA LYS A 158 10.89 -2.45 -23.73
C LYS A 158 9.60 -3.25 -23.58
N LYS A 159 8.53 -2.57 -23.19
CA LYS A 159 7.18 -3.12 -23.26
C LYS A 159 6.68 -3.09 -24.72
N ARG A 160 5.96 -4.12 -25.10
CA ARG A 160 5.24 -4.09 -26.36
C ARG A 160 4.16 -3.02 -26.27
N PHE A 161 4.05 -2.17 -27.26
CA PHE A 161 3.14 -1.03 -27.37
C PHE A 161 3.53 0.23 -26.57
N ALA A 162 4.51 0.21 -25.68
CA ALA A 162 5.00 1.44 -25.06
C ALA A 162 5.78 2.30 -26.06
N GLY A 163 5.61 3.61 -25.98
CA GLY A 163 6.36 4.58 -26.79
C GLY A 163 7.83 4.62 -26.37
N ASN A 164 8.10 4.59 -25.08
CA ASN A 164 9.41 4.68 -24.47
C ASN A 164 9.92 3.32 -23.96
N ALA A 165 11.13 3.29 -23.43
CA ALA A 165 11.76 2.13 -22.82
C ALA A 165 11.59 2.15 -21.30
N ILE A 166 11.55 0.98 -20.68
CA ILE A 166 11.77 0.83 -19.23
C ILE A 166 13.24 1.11 -18.98
N VAL A 167 13.54 1.98 -18.02
CA VAL A 167 14.91 2.24 -17.59
C VAL A 167 14.96 2.32 -16.07
N ASN A 168 15.75 1.44 -15.44
CA ASN A 168 16.00 1.48 -14.01
C ASN A 168 17.46 1.84 -13.75
N TYR A 169 17.67 2.81 -12.88
CA TYR A 169 19.00 3.23 -12.41
C TYR A 169 19.07 2.97 -10.91
N ASN A 170 20.11 2.25 -10.50
CA ASN A 170 20.36 1.99 -9.09
C ASN A 170 21.82 2.22 -8.77
N ALA A 171 22.09 2.83 -7.63
CA ALA A 171 23.44 3.04 -7.12
C ALA A 171 23.46 2.91 -5.60
N MET A 172 24.57 2.41 -5.08
CA MET A 172 24.83 2.31 -3.65
C MET A 172 26.30 2.62 -3.39
N VAL A 173 26.56 3.32 -2.30
CA VAL A 173 27.89 3.48 -1.75
C VAL A 173 27.85 3.26 -0.24
N ASN A 174 28.83 2.50 0.27
CA ASN A 174 29.07 2.27 1.69
C ASN A 174 30.44 2.82 2.06
N VAL A 175 30.50 3.68 3.07
CA VAL A 175 31.73 4.34 3.50
C VAL A 175 31.89 4.14 5.02
N PRO A 176 32.84 3.30 5.47
CA PRO A 176 33.21 3.30 6.88
C PRO A 176 33.91 4.61 7.21
N LEU A 177 33.37 5.34 8.19
CA LEU A 177 33.92 6.62 8.63
C LEU A 177 35.02 6.43 9.69
N ASN A 178 34.86 5.43 10.52
CA ASN A 178 35.82 4.93 11.52
C ASN A 178 35.35 3.57 12.04
N ASP A 179 36.01 3.06 13.07
CA ASP A 179 35.69 1.75 13.66
C ASP A 179 34.30 1.62 14.30
N LEU A 180 33.57 2.73 14.43
CA LEU A 180 32.26 2.78 15.09
C LEU A 180 31.15 3.26 14.17
N PHE A 181 31.47 3.97 13.10
CA PHE A 181 30.48 4.61 12.23
C PHE A 181 30.70 4.26 10.76
N ALA A 182 29.62 3.92 10.08
CA ALA A 182 29.60 3.81 8.63
C ALA A 182 28.40 4.55 8.05
N LEU A 183 28.56 5.07 6.84
CA LEU A 183 27.51 5.71 6.05
C LEU A 183 27.20 4.84 4.85
N ARG A 184 25.90 4.55 4.64
CA ARG A 184 25.42 3.88 3.44
C ARG A 184 24.41 4.80 2.75
N ALA A 185 24.65 5.11 1.48
CA ALA A 185 23.74 5.89 0.67
C ALA A 185 23.29 5.09 -0.54
N THR A 186 22.00 5.15 -0.83
CA THR A 186 21.41 4.49 -2.00
C THR A 186 20.59 5.48 -2.81
N TYR A 187 20.60 5.29 -4.11
CA TYR A 187 19.76 5.95 -5.07
C TYR A 187 19.11 4.92 -5.97
N SER A 188 17.83 5.07 -6.23
CA SER A 188 17.12 4.26 -7.21
C SER A 188 16.12 5.11 -7.96
N GLN A 189 16.03 4.91 -9.27
CA GLN A 189 15.00 5.48 -10.13
C GLN A 189 14.48 4.39 -11.06
N SER A 190 13.16 4.30 -11.17
CA SER A 190 12.47 3.40 -12.08
C SER A 190 11.56 4.21 -13.00
N LEU A 191 11.90 4.24 -14.29
CA LEU A 191 11.11 4.84 -15.35
C LEU A 191 10.39 3.72 -16.09
N ASP A 192 9.10 3.57 -15.84
CA ASP A 192 8.27 2.54 -16.44
C ASP A 192 7.19 3.16 -17.34
N PRO A 193 7.37 3.17 -18.68
CA PRO A 193 6.45 3.81 -19.58
C PRO A 193 5.09 3.12 -19.61
N GLY A 194 4.04 3.89 -19.74
CA GLY A 194 2.71 3.42 -20.00
C GLY A 194 2.60 2.70 -21.34
N ILE A 195 1.48 2.03 -21.54
CA ILE A 195 1.16 1.32 -22.77
C ILE A 195 -0.13 1.81 -23.42
N TYR A 196 -0.82 2.73 -22.77
CA TYR A 196 -2.08 3.26 -23.27
C TYR A 196 -1.87 4.57 -24.01
N GLU A 197 -2.75 4.86 -24.96
CA GLU A 197 -2.76 6.09 -25.73
C GLU A 197 -4.06 6.85 -25.48
N ASN A 198 -3.94 8.09 -25.02
CA ASN A 198 -5.07 9.01 -24.99
C ASN A 198 -5.20 9.67 -26.36
N ILE A 199 -6.28 9.36 -27.09
CA ILE A 199 -6.47 9.82 -28.45
C ILE A 199 -6.76 11.32 -28.56
N ILE A 200 -7.18 11.95 -27.48
CA ILE A 200 -7.50 13.39 -27.44
C ILE A 200 -6.23 14.20 -27.20
N THR A 201 -5.51 13.92 -26.12
CA THR A 201 -4.25 14.62 -25.78
C THR A 201 -3.07 14.15 -26.64
N GLN A 202 -3.22 12.98 -27.30
CA GLN A 202 -2.17 12.31 -28.06
C GLN A 202 -0.98 11.81 -27.21
N ASN A 203 -1.20 11.66 -25.92
CA ASN A 203 -0.24 11.03 -25.05
C ASN A 203 -0.21 9.52 -25.30
N LYS A 204 0.98 8.96 -25.58
CA LYS A 204 1.19 7.52 -25.95
C LYS A 204 1.77 6.69 -24.81
N ASP A 205 2.10 7.31 -23.74
CA ASP A 205 2.73 6.67 -22.59
C ASP A 205 1.85 6.73 -21.33
N VAL A 206 0.51 6.86 -21.52
CA VAL A 206 -0.42 6.91 -20.38
C VAL A 206 -0.30 5.65 -19.54
N GLY A 207 -0.21 5.85 -18.24
CA GLY A 207 0.11 4.80 -17.27
C GLY A 207 1.61 4.67 -17.03
N ASP A 208 2.40 5.68 -17.40
CA ASP A 208 3.80 5.72 -17.02
C ASP A 208 3.94 5.90 -15.49
N GLN A 209 5.05 5.43 -14.98
CA GLN A 209 5.41 5.50 -13.57
C GLN A 209 6.87 5.92 -13.47
N ASP A 210 7.13 6.95 -12.67
CA ASP A 210 8.46 7.35 -12.27
C ASP A 210 8.54 7.25 -10.74
N ASP A 211 9.38 6.34 -10.26
CA ASP A 211 9.63 6.16 -8.83
C ASP A 211 11.09 6.52 -8.56
N GLU A 212 11.34 7.60 -7.87
CA GLU A 212 12.67 8.02 -7.45
C GLU A 212 12.81 7.88 -5.93
N ARG A 213 13.97 7.36 -5.47
CA ARG A 213 14.21 7.16 -4.06
C ARG A 213 15.66 7.40 -3.68
N TYR A 214 15.84 8.19 -2.65
CA TYR A 214 17.12 8.41 -1.98
C TYR A 214 17.06 7.86 -0.56
N THR A 215 18.10 7.14 -0.15
CA THR A 215 18.22 6.72 1.25
C THR A 215 19.63 6.99 1.74
N ILE A 216 19.74 7.66 2.87
CA ILE A 216 21.01 7.87 3.57
C ILE A 216 20.87 7.26 4.95
N THR A 217 21.73 6.29 5.28
CA THR A 217 21.73 5.60 6.56
C THR A 217 23.08 5.79 7.25
N LEU A 218 23.07 6.36 8.45
CA LEU A 218 24.22 6.39 9.35
C LEU A 218 24.08 5.21 10.32
N GLY A 219 25.03 4.29 10.28
CA GLY A 219 25.15 3.17 11.21
C GLY A 219 26.17 3.47 12.30
N PHE A 220 25.86 3.04 13.50
CA PHE A 220 26.77 3.02 14.64
C PHE A 220 26.72 1.64 15.28
N GLU A 221 27.89 1.03 15.52
CA GLU A 221 28.03 -0.23 16.22
C GLU A 221 29.20 -0.16 17.22
N ARG A 222 28.99 -0.70 18.40
CA ARG A 222 29.99 -0.80 19.45
C ARG A 222 29.77 -2.05 20.28
N ASP A 223 30.76 -2.93 20.34
CA ASP A 223 30.69 -4.20 21.06
C ASP A 223 30.85 -4.02 22.58
N ASP A 224 31.68 -3.04 23.02
CA ASP A 224 31.90 -2.72 24.42
C ASP A 224 31.20 -1.43 24.82
N SER A 225 30.01 -1.52 25.38
CA SER A 225 29.31 -0.33 25.86
C SER A 225 29.98 0.25 27.13
N PRO A 226 30.20 1.58 27.20
CA PRO A 226 30.73 2.20 28.42
C PRO A 226 29.74 2.19 29.59
N ILE A 227 28.50 1.80 29.33
CA ILE A 227 27.40 1.79 30.30
C ILE A 227 27.17 0.38 30.85
N HIS A 228 27.52 -0.65 30.05
CA HIS A 228 27.30 -2.08 30.35
C HIS A 228 28.19 -2.96 29.47
N ASP A 229 28.47 -4.21 29.87
CA ASP A 229 29.23 -5.21 29.08
C ASP A 229 28.45 -5.71 27.83
N GLY A 230 27.55 -4.89 27.27
CA GLY A 230 26.72 -5.22 26.12
C GLY A 230 27.05 -4.40 24.87
N ASN A 231 26.54 -4.82 23.74
CA ASN A 231 26.67 -4.11 22.47
C ASN A 231 25.63 -2.99 22.33
N ILE A 232 25.99 -1.94 21.61
CA ILE A 232 25.06 -0.89 21.18
C ILE A 232 25.11 -0.82 19.66
N SER A 233 23.95 -0.85 19.02
CA SER A 233 23.83 -0.54 17.60
C SER A 233 22.74 0.53 17.38
N SER A 234 23.00 1.43 16.47
CA SER A 234 22.04 2.48 16.09
C SER A 234 22.07 2.70 14.58
N MET A 235 20.90 2.86 13.99
CA MET A 235 20.75 3.30 12.61
C MET A 235 19.88 4.56 12.60
N ILE A 236 20.37 5.62 11.95
CA ILE A 236 19.58 6.81 11.64
C ILE A 236 19.46 6.85 10.13
N ARG A 237 18.22 6.94 9.65
CA ARG A 237 17.90 6.85 8.24
C ARG A 237 17.07 8.03 7.78
N TYR A 238 17.50 8.65 6.71
CA TYR A 238 16.75 9.64 5.96
C TYR A 238 16.36 9.08 4.61
N ILE A 239 15.07 9.11 4.28
CA ILE A 239 14.49 8.57 3.05
C ILE A 239 13.66 9.66 2.40
N VAL A 240 13.87 9.87 1.12
CA VAL A 240 12.94 10.61 0.25
C VAL A 240 12.49 9.64 -0.84
N SER A 241 11.20 9.57 -1.04
CA SER A 241 10.58 8.81 -2.13
C SER A 241 9.66 9.76 -2.87
N ASP A 242 9.97 10.01 -4.11
CA ASP A 242 9.18 10.82 -5.04
C ASP A 242 8.59 9.87 -6.07
N ARG A 243 7.28 9.90 -6.19
CA ARG A 243 6.56 9.04 -7.09
C ARG A 243 5.59 9.85 -7.92
N PHE A 244 5.78 9.73 -9.21
CA PHE A 244 4.90 10.25 -10.23
C PHE A 244 4.23 9.10 -10.96
N ASP A 245 2.91 9.11 -11.02
CA ASP A 245 2.13 8.23 -11.89
C ASP A 245 1.31 9.11 -12.84
N GLU A 246 1.50 8.95 -14.12
CA GLU A 246 0.47 9.36 -15.06
C GLU A 246 -0.69 8.37 -14.95
N GLY A 247 -1.81 8.87 -14.46
CA GLY A 247 -2.89 8.04 -14.01
C GLY A 247 -3.29 6.95 -14.99
N MET A 248 -2.87 5.75 -14.67
CA MET A 248 -3.77 4.68 -15.03
C MET A 248 -5.02 4.94 -14.22
N LYS A 249 -6.03 5.55 -14.80
CA LYS A 249 -7.36 5.21 -14.34
C LYS A 249 -7.31 3.74 -14.07
N GLU A 250 -7.75 3.36 -12.88
CA GLU A 250 -8.22 2.01 -12.65
C GLU A 250 -9.38 1.73 -13.63
N LYS A 251 -9.08 1.77 -14.92
CA LYS A 251 -9.89 1.12 -15.94
C LYS A 251 -9.95 -0.37 -15.67
N GLY A 252 -9.18 -0.81 -14.69
CA GLY A 252 -9.28 -2.10 -14.09
C GLY A 252 -10.63 -2.42 -13.50
N ASN A 253 -11.49 -1.50 -13.32
CA ASN A 253 -12.88 -1.87 -13.16
C ASN A 253 -13.57 -2.26 -14.46
N GLY A 254 -12.93 -2.11 -15.58
CA GLY A 254 -13.19 -2.83 -16.81
C GLY A 254 -12.96 -4.34 -16.71
N ASP A 255 -12.81 -4.86 -15.54
CA ASP A 255 -12.57 -6.26 -15.18
C ASP A 255 -13.60 -7.26 -15.64
N LYS A 256 -14.58 -6.83 -16.32
CA LYS A 256 -15.45 -7.76 -17.04
C LYS A 256 -15.01 -7.82 -18.49
N PRO A 257 -14.42 -8.93 -18.93
CA PRO A 257 -14.25 -9.17 -20.37
C PRO A 257 -15.60 -8.94 -21.05
N GLY A 258 -15.69 -7.92 -21.89
CA GLY A 258 -16.92 -7.56 -22.61
C GLY A 258 -17.68 -6.35 -22.07
N THR A 259 -17.17 -5.58 -21.09
CA THR A 259 -17.66 -4.25 -20.79
C THR A 259 -16.95 -3.20 -21.63
N ALA A 260 -17.67 -2.16 -21.98
CA ALA A 260 -17.40 -1.21 -23.05
C ALA A 260 -16.25 -0.20 -22.81
N ASP A 261 -15.30 -0.48 -21.92
CA ASP A 261 -14.03 0.24 -21.83
C ASP A 261 -13.06 -0.15 -22.95
N ILE A 262 -13.48 -1.10 -23.78
CA ILE A 262 -12.77 -1.49 -24.96
C ILE A 262 -13.23 -0.54 -26.07
N PHE A 263 -12.30 0.23 -26.58
CA PHE A 263 -12.45 0.92 -27.85
C PHE A 263 -12.96 -0.07 -28.92
N ASP A 264 -14.24 -0.03 -29.24
CA ASP A 264 -14.84 -0.77 -30.36
C ASP A 264 -14.94 0.17 -31.55
N PRO A 265 -14.07 0.03 -32.56
CA PRO A 265 -14.12 0.87 -33.74
C PRO A 265 -15.43 0.75 -34.51
N ASN A 266 -16.24 -0.28 -34.22
CA ASN A 266 -17.53 -0.47 -34.85
C ASN A 266 -18.69 0.06 -34.01
N CYS A 267 -18.43 0.54 -32.80
CA CYS A 267 -19.39 1.13 -31.89
C CYS A 267 -20.77 0.46 -31.89
N ASN A 268 -20.82 -0.83 -31.64
CA ASN A 268 -22.06 -1.59 -31.64
C ASN A 268 -22.84 -1.32 -30.34
N THR A 269 -23.75 -0.43 -30.38
CA THR A 269 -24.41 0.38 -29.40
C THR A 269 -25.40 -0.30 -28.46
N SER A 270 -25.41 -1.56 -28.18
CA SER A 270 -26.57 -2.12 -27.49
C SER A 270 -26.44 -2.46 -26.01
N THR A 271 -25.32 -2.14 -25.37
CA THR A 271 -25.14 -2.49 -23.95
C THR A 271 -24.49 -1.41 -23.09
N ALA A 272 -24.77 -0.15 -23.33
CA ALA A 272 -24.30 0.95 -22.50
C ALA A 272 -25.17 1.13 -21.27
N PHE A 273 -24.90 0.46 -20.19
CA PHE A 273 -25.29 0.86 -18.84
C PHE A 273 -24.25 0.39 -17.84
N TYR A 274 -23.68 1.34 -17.12
CA TYR A 274 -22.64 1.22 -16.08
C TYR A 274 -21.21 1.03 -16.59
N TYR A 275 -20.39 2.06 -16.42
CA TYR A 275 -18.93 2.09 -16.51
C TYR A 275 -18.27 1.91 -17.86
N GLY A 276 -18.80 2.45 -18.91
CA GLY A 276 -18.15 2.51 -20.21
C GLY A 276 -18.39 3.84 -20.87
N GLU A 277 -17.38 4.43 -21.50
CA GLU A 277 -17.64 5.51 -22.44
C GLU A 277 -18.66 5.02 -23.44
N SER A 278 -19.78 5.73 -23.58
CA SER A 278 -20.70 5.40 -24.67
C SER A 278 -19.91 5.60 -25.98
N CYS A 279 -20.15 4.72 -26.94
CA CYS A 279 -19.63 4.93 -28.27
C CYS A 279 -20.00 6.31 -28.85
N THR A 280 -21.09 6.86 -28.41
CA THR A 280 -21.54 8.21 -28.75
C THR A 280 -20.56 9.27 -28.25
N ARG A 281 -20.13 9.19 -26.99
CA ARG A 281 -19.13 10.11 -26.43
C ARG A 281 -17.78 9.97 -27.12
N LEU A 282 -17.28 8.75 -27.28
CA LEU A 282 -16.02 8.49 -27.95
C LEU A 282 -16.01 9.05 -29.38
N THR A 283 -17.09 8.83 -30.12
CA THR A 283 -17.23 9.35 -31.49
C THR A 283 -17.32 10.87 -31.47
N ALA A 284 -18.13 11.44 -30.58
CA ALA A 284 -18.28 12.89 -30.47
C ALA A 284 -16.96 13.59 -30.08
N LEU A 285 -16.20 13.03 -29.14
CA LEU A 285 -14.86 13.51 -28.77
C LEU A 285 -13.89 13.38 -29.94
N ALA A 286 -13.83 12.23 -30.57
CA ALA A 286 -12.96 12.03 -31.73
C ALA A 286 -13.26 13.01 -32.87
N ASP A 287 -14.54 13.21 -33.19
CA ASP A 287 -15.00 14.17 -34.21
C ASP A 287 -14.65 15.63 -33.80
N ALA A 288 -14.89 16.01 -32.53
CA ALA A 288 -14.61 17.36 -32.04
C ALA A 288 -13.11 17.69 -32.09
N TYR A 289 -12.25 16.72 -31.86
CA TYR A 289 -10.79 16.88 -31.89
C TYR A 289 -10.17 16.43 -33.23
N GLY A 290 -10.98 16.05 -34.24
CA GLY A 290 -10.52 15.68 -35.55
C GLY A 290 -9.68 14.40 -35.57
N ARG A 291 -10.06 13.39 -34.81
CA ARG A 291 -9.37 12.09 -34.70
C ARG A 291 -10.11 11.04 -35.50
N ASP A 292 -9.36 10.20 -36.22
CA ASP A 292 -9.91 9.01 -36.89
C ASP A 292 -9.69 7.78 -36.00
N LEU A 293 -10.77 7.24 -35.46
CA LEU A 293 -10.73 6.11 -34.52
C LEU A 293 -10.07 4.86 -35.13
N SER A 294 -10.04 4.74 -36.44
CA SER A 294 -9.41 3.59 -37.15
C SER A 294 -7.87 3.61 -37.04
N ASP A 295 -7.28 4.74 -36.69
CA ASP A 295 -5.82 4.90 -36.54
C ASP A 295 -5.28 4.36 -35.20
N TYR A 296 -6.18 4.02 -34.25
CA TYR A 296 -5.81 3.68 -32.86
C TYR A 296 -6.03 2.21 -32.53
N HIS A 297 -5.28 1.74 -31.53
CA HIS A 297 -5.37 0.34 -31.08
C HIS A 297 -6.63 0.12 -30.23
N PRO A 298 -7.54 -0.81 -30.61
CA PRO A 298 -8.86 -0.92 -29.96
C PRO A 298 -8.85 -1.33 -28.48
N LEU A 299 -7.75 -1.88 -27.97
CA LEU A 299 -7.64 -2.33 -26.57
C LEU A 299 -6.72 -1.45 -25.72
N LEU A 300 -5.98 -0.53 -26.32
CA LEU A 300 -4.95 0.25 -25.66
C LEU A 300 -5.15 1.76 -25.82
N SER A 301 -6.24 2.17 -26.47
CA SER A 301 -6.56 3.58 -26.68
C SER A 301 -7.85 3.95 -25.97
N PHE A 302 -7.93 5.18 -25.49
CA PHE A 302 -9.09 5.76 -24.85
C PHE A 302 -9.17 7.25 -25.16
N ALA A 303 -10.25 7.90 -24.79
CA ALA A 303 -10.47 9.32 -25.02
C ALA A 303 -10.79 10.02 -23.71
N ASP A 304 -9.85 10.81 -23.24
CA ASP A 304 -10.06 11.74 -22.11
C ASP A 304 -9.52 13.12 -22.50
N VAL A 305 -10.19 14.16 -22.07
CA VAL A 305 -9.81 15.54 -22.39
C VAL A 305 -8.62 16.05 -21.59
N THR A 306 -8.28 15.36 -20.53
CA THR A 306 -7.09 15.61 -19.68
C THR A 306 -6.30 14.33 -19.47
N ASP A 307 -5.01 14.45 -19.25
CA ASP A 307 -4.18 13.37 -18.75
C ASP A 307 -4.22 13.41 -17.22
N GLU A 308 -4.34 12.25 -16.59
CA GLU A 308 -4.37 12.14 -15.14
C GLU A 308 -2.94 12.20 -14.58
N VAL A 309 -2.77 12.87 -13.46
CA VAL A 309 -1.48 13.01 -12.78
C VAL A 309 -1.67 12.70 -11.31
N HIS A 310 -0.77 11.89 -10.75
CA HIS A 310 -0.73 11.59 -9.33
C HIS A 310 0.71 11.65 -8.86
N ASN A 311 1.01 12.66 -8.06
CA ASN A 311 2.34 12.88 -7.50
C ASN A 311 2.30 12.68 -5.99
N VAL A 312 3.24 11.89 -5.45
CA VAL A 312 3.36 11.63 -4.01
C VAL A 312 4.81 11.74 -3.60
N VAL A 313 5.07 12.65 -2.69
CA VAL A 313 6.38 12.79 -2.06
C VAL A 313 6.31 12.33 -0.60
N LEU A 314 7.21 11.43 -0.23
CA LEU A 314 7.36 10.92 1.13
C LEU A 314 8.75 11.24 1.65
N THR A 315 8.82 12.05 2.69
CA THR A 315 10.06 12.32 3.41
C THR A 315 10.01 11.63 4.78
N THR A 316 10.98 10.78 5.08
CA THR A 316 11.01 10.01 6.33
C THR A 316 12.37 10.15 7.02
N LEU A 317 12.36 10.55 8.28
CA LEU A 317 13.49 10.46 9.19
C LEU A 317 13.18 9.42 10.26
N ALA A 318 14.01 8.38 10.36
CA ALA A 318 13.79 7.31 11.32
C ALA A 318 15.07 6.92 12.05
N SER A 319 14.92 6.46 13.28
CA SER A 319 16.03 5.85 14.00
C SER A 319 15.62 4.54 14.67
N THR A 320 16.56 3.60 14.71
CA THR A 320 16.43 2.37 15.52
C THR A 320 17.72 2.18 16.29
N THR A 321 17.62 2.22 17.61
CA THR A 321 18.75 2.02 18.52
C THR A 321 18.49 0.79 19.38
N LYS A 322 19.42 -0.14 19.37
CA LYS A 322 19.39 -1.36 20.20
C LYS A 322 20.57 -1.36 21.18
N VAL A 323 20.26 -1.61 22.43
CA VAL A 323 21.25 -1.76 23.52
C VAL A 323 21.12 -3.18 24.09
N GLY A 324 22.20 -3.92 24.09
CA GLY A 324 22.30 -5.24 24.70
C GLY A 324 22.63 -5.13 26.20
N PHE A 325 22.08 -6.05 26.98
CA PHE A 325 22.30 -6.21 28.42
C PHE A 325 22.47 -7.70 28.74
N ASP A 326 22.97 -8.03 29.91
CA ASP A 326 23.13 -9.42 30.35
C ASP A 326 21.82 -10.21 30.35
N TRP A 327 20.70 -9.54 30.57
CA TRP A 327 19.36 -10.15 30.60
C TRP A 327 18.64 -10.15 29.25
N GLY A 328 19.12 -9.38 28.27
CA GLY A 328 18.43 -9.23 26.99
C GLY A 328 18.79 -7.94 26.26
N SER A 329 17.82 -7.27 25.67
CA SER A 329 18.04 -6.02 24.93
C SER A 329 16.87 -5.05 25.07
N ALA A 330 17.18 -3.76 24.93
CA ALA A 330 16.23 -2.68 24.73
C ALA A 330 16.37 -2.15 23.29
N THR A 331 15.26 -1.95 22.60
CA THR A 331 15.21 -1.35 21.26
C THR A 331 14.28 -0.15 21.30
N LEU A 332 14.77 1.00 20.85
CA LEU A 332 13.98 2.22 20.64
C LEU A 332 13.93 2.49 19.15
N THR A 333 12.72 2.60 18.62
CA THR A 333 12.46 3.01 17.22
C THR A 333 11.66 4.30 17.23
N THR A 334 12.08 5.28 16.45
CA THR A 334 11.35 6.52 16.21
C THR A 334 11.27 6.82 14.73
N MET A 335 10.17 7.43 14.29
CA MET A 335 9.96 7.85 12.92
C MET A 335 9.20 9.17 12.88
N PHE A 336 9.63 10.05 11.98
CA PHE A 336 8.90 11.22 11.51
C PHE A 336 8.74 11.10 10.01
N ARG A 337 7.54 11.31 9.50
CA ARG A 337 7.25 11.23 8.07
C ARG A 337 6.33 12.36 7.66
N ASP A 338 6.73 13.04 6.59
CA ASP A 338 5.89 13.95 5.83
C ASP A 338 5.39 13.24 4.57
N TYR A 339 4.14 13.41 4.28
CA TYR A 339 3.46 12.89 3.10
C TYR A 339 2.80 14.06 2.38
N ASP A 340 3.21 14.28 1.14
CA ASP A 340 2.63 15.29 0.25
C ASP A 340 2.02 14.57 -0.96
N GLU A 341 0.77 14.88 -1.29
CA GLU A 341 0.07 14.34 -2.44
C GLU A 341 -0.59 15.44 -3.24
N ASP A 342 -0.25 15.51 -4.52
CA ASP A 342 -0.96 16.27 -5.52
C ASP A 342 -1.47 15.33 -6.60
N SER A 343 -2.77 15.29 -6.80
CA SER A 343 -3.35 14.50 -7.88
C SER A 343 -4.43 15.26 -8.63
N ASP A 344 -4.45 15.07 -9.93
CA ASP A 344 -5.49 15.49 -10.83
C ASP A 344 -5.97 14.26 -11.60
N THR A 345 -7.16 13.80 -11.28
CA THR A 345 -7.75 12.61 -11.89
C THR A 345 -9.11 12.96 -12.49
N GLU A 346 -9.46 12.39 -13.61
CA GLU A 346 -10.79 12.59 -14.16
C GLU A 346 -11.81 11.63 -13.51
N TRP A 347 -12.66 12.16 -12.63
CA TRP A 347 -13.60 11.35 -11.85
C TRP A 347 -15.00 11.26 -12.47
N GLY A 348 -15.33 12.22 -13.32
CA GLY A 348 -16.68 12.39 -13.82
C GLY A 348 -16.92 11.74 -15.17
N ARG A 349 -16.97 10.41 -15.24
CA ARG A 349 -17.59 9.72 -16.36
C ARG A 349 -19.10 9.67 -16.19
N ILE A 350 -19.72 10.81 -16.09
CA ILE A 350 -21.14 10.92 -16.31
C ILE A 350 -21.31 10.74 -17.81
N ASP A 351 -22.03 9.70 -18.20
CA ASP A 351 -22.31 9.36 -19.60
C ASP A 351 -23.26 10.39 -20.22
N THR A 352 -22.72 11.58 -20.42
CA THR A 352 -23.39 12.69 -21.10
C THR A 352 -22.65 12.95 -22.39
N ASP A 353 -23.36 13.44 -23.39
CA ASP A 353 -22.75 13.94 -24.63
C ASP A 353 -21.84 15.16 -24.41
N ASP A 354 -21.58 15.51 -23.15
CA ASP A 354 -20.81 16.67 -22.76
C ASP A 354 -19.29 16.41 -22.86
N LEU A 355 -18.65 17.28 -23.62
CA LEU A 355 -17.23 17.28 -23.93
C LEU A 355 -16.35 17.90 -22.81
N TYR A 356 -16.87 18.02 -21.60
CA TYR A 356 -16.20 18.74 -20.54
C TYR A 356 -15.49 17.81 -19.56
N PRO A 357 -14.26 18.16 -19.16
CA PRO A 357 -13.55 17.41 -18.13
C PRO A 357 -14.22 17.58 -16.77
N ALA A 358 -14.15 16.54 -15.96
CA ALA A 358 -14.56 16.59 -14.56
C ALA A 358 -13.38 16.16 -13.68
N PRO A 359 -12.31 16.97 -13.60
CA PRO A 359 -11.13 16.64 -12.82
C PRO A 359 -11.48 16.56 -11.34
N LEU A 360 -10.93 15.54 -10.67
CA LEU A 360 -10.86 15.46 -9.22
C LEU A 360 -9.45 15.87 -8.81
N ILE A 361 -9.33 17.06 -8.25
CA ILE A 361 -8.07 17.58 -7.73
C ILE A 361 -7.99 17.21 -6.26
N VAL A 362 -6.90 16.58 -5.85
CA VAL A 362 -6.60 16.24 -4.46
C VAL A 362 -5.25 16.82 -4.10
N THR A 363 -5.24 17.67 -3.09
CA THR A 363 -4.01 18.11 -2.42
C THR A 363 -4.11 17.64 -0.96
N SER A 364 -3.18 16.83 -0.52
CA SER A 364 -3.23 16.24 0.82
C SER A 364 -1.83 16.15 1.42
N ASP A 365 -1.65 16.83 2.55
CA ASP A 365 -0.43 16.81 3.32
C ASP A 365 -0.70 16.16 4.67
N SER A 366 0.24 15.35 5.16
CA SER A 366 0.12 14.79 6.49
C SER A 366 1.46 14.47 7.12
N GLU A 367 1.53 14.69 8.43
CA GLU A 367 2.66 14.33 9.27
C GLU A 367 2.35 13.08 10.07
N THR A 368 3.32 12.16 10.18
CA THR A 368 3.19 10.94 10.98
C THR A 368 4.38 10.77 11.90
N GLU A 369 4.11 10.52 13.17
CA GLU A 369 5.11 10.23 14.20
C GLU A 369 4.89 8.83 14.77
N ILE A 370 5.99 8.10 15.01
CA ILE A 370 5.98 6.80 15.68
C ILE A 370 7.08 6.73 16.70
N THR A 371 6.76 6.18 17.87
CA THR A 371 7.72 5.80 18.90
C THR A 371 7.40 4.40 19.42
N GLU A 372 8.36 3.49 19.34
CA GLU A 372 8.28 2.14 19.93
C GLU A 372 9.46 1.89 20.85
N LEU A 373 9.19 1.53 22.11
CA LEU A 373 10.19 1.02 23.03
C LEU A 373 9.90 -0.46 23.29
N ARG A 374 10.87 -1.33 23.01
CA ARG A 374 10.76 -2.76 23.16
C ARG A 374 11.89 -3.32 24.01
N LEU A 375 11.55 -4.17 24.97
CA LEU A 375 12.47 -4.93 25.78
C LEU A 375 12.31 -6.42 25.45
N SER A 376 13.40 -7.14 25.25
CA SER A 376 13.38 -8.57 24.96
C SER A 376 14.44 -9.31 25.78
N SER A 377 14.07 -10.48 26.30
CA SER A 377 15.03 -11.34 27.01
C SER A 377 16.03 -11.98 26.04
N ASN A 378 17.16 -12.43 26.58
CA ASN A 378 18.03 -13.40 25.89
C ASN A 378 17.30 -14.73 25.64
N PRO A 379 17.73 -15.52 24.65
CA PRO A 379 17.25 -16.89 24.46
C PRO A 379 17.42 -17.75 25.72
N GLY A 380 16.44 -18.61 26.00
CA GLY A 380 16.46 -19.48 27.17
C GLY A 380 15.16 -20.28 27.33
N MET A 381 15.02 -20.94 28.49
CA MET A 381 13.82 -21.72 28.79
C MET A 381 12.56 -20.83 28.82
N ILE A 382 12.70 -19.62 29.33
CA ILE A 382 11.64 -18.60 29.32
C ILE A 382 12.17 -17.39 28.55
N GLU A 383 11.50 -17.07 27.46
CA GLU A 383 11.75 -15.90 26.67
C GLU A 383 10.57 -14.95 26.77
N TRP A 384 10.84 -13.66 26.77
CA TRP A 384 9.78 -12.67 26.78
C TRP A 384 10.15 -11.45 25.93
N THR A 385 9.12 -10.78 25.46
CA THR A 385 9.21 -9.47 24.81
C THR A 385 8.06 -8.62 25.34
N VAL A 386 8.33 -7.37 25.67
CA VAL A 386 7.33 -6.37 26.03
C VAL A 386 7.63 -5.08 25.29
N GLY A 387 6.59 -4.35 24.91
CA GLY A 387 6.74 -3.10 24.17
C GLY A 387 5.66 -2.08 24.47
N LEU A 388 6.02 -0.83 24.29
CA LEU A 388 5.13 0.33 24.27
C LEU A 388 5.19 0.93 22.87
N TYR A 389 4.05 1.27 22.33
CA TYR A 389 3.89 1.83 20.98
C TYR A 389 3.02 3.07 21.04
N ASP A 390 3.47 4.11 20.37
CA ASP A 390 2.75 5.38 20.18
C ASP A 390 2.83 5.78 18.71
N PHE A 391 1.68 5.99 18.11
CA PHE A 391 1.53 6.42 16.73
C PHE A 391 0.59 7.62 16.70
N GLU A 392 0.97 8.64 15.96
CA GLU A 392 0.16 9.81 15.68
C GLU A 392 0.31 10.19 14.20
N SER A 393 -0.81 10.46 13.53
CA SER A 393 -0.85 10.97 12.17
C SER A 393 -1.85 12.11 12.10
N ASN A 394 -1.41 13.25 11.60
CA ASN A 394 -2.20 14.47 11.47
C ASN A 394 -2.16 14.92 10.01
N ALA A 395 -3.34 15.11 9.41
CA ALA A 395 -3.42 15.75 8.11
C ALA A 395 -3.43 17.28 8.24
N ASP A 396 -2.79 17.94 7.28
CA ASP A 396 -2.80 19.39 7.20
C ASP A 396 -4.24 19.91 7.08
N PRO A 397 -4.61 20.97 7.82
CA PRO A 397 -5.92 21.58 7.72
C PRO A 397 -6.24 22.17 6.34
N ASP A 398 -5.24 22.42 5.50
CA ASP A 398 -5.42 22.99 4.16
C ASP A 398 -5.61 21.93 3.06
N SER A 399 -5.70 20.64 3.40
CA SER A 399 -5.97 19.57 2.43
C SER A 399 -7.32 19.77 1.72
N ILE A 400 -7.28 19.75 0.40
CA ILE A 400 -8.43 20.00 -0.48
C ILE A 400 -8.70 18.76 -1.33
N VAL A 401 -9.98 18.43 -1.48
CA VAL A 401 -10.48 17.48 -2.48
C VAL A 401 -11.59 18.18 -3.26
N GLU A 402 -11.37 18.44 -4.51
CA GLU A 402 -12.32 19.14 -5.37
C GLU A 402 -12.59 18.35 -6.65
N ASN A 403 -13.85 18.14 -6.98
CA ASN A 403 -14.27 17.72 -8.31
C ASN A 403 -14.91 18.91 -9.02
N GLN A 404 -14.24 19.45 -10.02
CA GLN A 404 -14.70 20.54 -10.85
C GLN A 404 -15.36 19.97 -12.11
N ALA A 405 -16.63 19.65 -12.05
CA ALA A 405 -17.39 19.28 -13.23
C ALA A 405 -18.15 20.49 -13.78
N LEU A 406 -18.01 20.74 -15.07
CA LEU A 406 -18.95 21.59 -15.80
C LEU A 406 -20.21 20.75 -16.04
N LEU A 407 -21.21 20.89 -15.18
CA LEU A 407 -22.47 20.20 -15.34
C LEU A 407 -23.37 20.98 -16.29
N SER A 408 -23.72 20.38 -17.42
CA SER A 408 -24.81 20.89 -18.24
C SER A 408 -26.18 20.64 -17.59
N ALA A 409 -27.19 21.31 -18.05
CA ALA A 409 -28.57 21.05 -17.60
C ALA A 409 -28.98 19.59 -17.88
N GLU A 410 -28.46 18.99 -18.94
CA GLU A 410 -28.69 17.60 -19.33
C GLU A 410 -27.98 16.62 -18.41
N ALA A 411 -26.74 16.93 -17.98
CA ALA A 411 -26.03 16.17 -16.96
C ALA A 411 -26.76 16.19 -15.62
N PHE A 412 -27.35 17.34 -15.28
CA PHE A 412 -28.15 17.47 -14.09
C PHE A 412 -29.46 16.65 -14.15
N ASP A 413 -30.12 16.61 -15.30
CA ASP A 413 -31.30 15.78 -15.52
C ASP A 413 -30.97 14.29 -15.44
N TYR A 414 -29.77 13.89 -15.91
CA TYR A 414 -29.29 12.52 -15.80
C TYR A 414 -29.01 12.12 -14.33
N ILE A 415 -28.35 12.98 -13.55
CA ILE A 415 -28.14 12.75 -12.11
C ILE A 415 -29.50 12.71 -11.38
N GLY A 416 -30.45 13.56 -11.75
CA GLY A 416 -31.81 13.57 -11.23
C GLY A 416 -32.57 12.27 -11.50
N PHE A 417 -32.30 11.59 -12.61
CA PHE A 417 -32.85 10.27 -12.91
C PHE A 417 -32.34 9.18 -11.96
N MET A 418 -31.13 9.30 -11.46
CA MET A 418 -30.51 8.37 -10.52
C MET A 418 -31.06 8.50 -9.09
N VAL A 419 -31.77 9.56 -8.77
CA VAL A 419 -32.36 9.81 -7.44
C VAL A 419 -33.81 9.31 -7.38
N PRO A 420 -34.14 8.33 -6.49
CA PRO A 420 -35.51 7.89 -6.33
C PRO A 420 -36.46 9.05 -5.95
N GLY A 421 -37.36 9.39 -6.85
CA GLY A 421 -38.33 10.47 -6.63
C GLY A 421 -38.31 11.58 -7.68
N GLY A 422 -37.38 11.49 -8.65
CA GLY A 422 -37.21 12.44 -9.73
C GLY A 422 -36.73 13.80 -9.21
N TYR A 423 -35.48 14.09 -9.45
CA TYR A 423 -34.95 15.43 -9.22
C TYR A 423 -35.36 16.27 -10.44
N ASP A 424 -36.05 17.39 -10.23
CA ASP A 424 -36.27 18.33 -11.32
C ASP A 424 -34.99 19.14 -11.52
N GLY A 425 -34.12 18.67 -12.42
CA GLY A 425 -32.82 19.29 -12.70
C GLY A 425 -32.95 20.77 -13.07
N ALA A 426 -34.02 21.13 -13.76
CA ALA A 426 -34.30 22.52 -14.11
C ALA A 426 -34.63 23.41 -12.89
N ALA A 427 -35.11 22.84 -11.80
CA ALA A 427 -35.42 23.59 -10.57
C ALA A 427 -34.19 23.81 -9.67
N TYR A 428 -33.18 22.99 -9.83
CA TYR A 428 -31.94 23.06 -9.03
C TYR A 428 -30.75 23.64 -9.79
N CYS A 429 -30.82 23.74 -11.11
CA CYS A 429 -29.77 24.28 -11.94
C CYS A 429 -29.33 25.71 -11.61
N PRO A 430 -30.21 26.67 -11.31
CA PRO A 430 -29.77 27.91 -10.67
C PRO A 430 -29.73 27.75 -9.15
N PRO A 431 -28.60 27.87 -8.46
CA PRO A 431 -27.36 28.57 -8.84
C PRO A 431 -26.29 27.71 -9.47
N TYR A 432 -26.49 26.43 -9.69
CA TYR A 432 -25.44 25.45 -10.03
C TYR A 432 -25.22 25.27 -11.54
N CYS A 433 -26.08 25.73 -12.41
CA CYS A 433 -25.85 25.79 -13.85
C CYS A 433 -25.85 27.26 -14.28
N GLY A 434 -24.69 27.82 -14.59
CA GLY A 434 -24.63 29.21 -15.04
C GLY A 434 -24.57 29.35 -16.55
N ASP A 435 -25.04 30.50 -17.01
CA ASP A 435 -24.85 30.93 -18.40
C ASP A 435 -23.38 31.33 -18.70
N ASP A 436 -22.53 31.42 -17.68
CA ASP A 436 -21.13 31.84 -17.78
C ASP A 436 -20.19 30.82 -17.14
N ALA A 437 -19.32 30.26 -17.90
CA ALA A 437 -18.03 29.57 -17.72
C ALA A 437 -17.38 29.51 -16.32
N SER A 438 -18.15 29.44 -15.24
CA SER A 438 -17.62 29.19 -13.90
C SER A 438 -17.72 27.68 -13.63
N PRO A 439 -16.63 27.01 -13.26
CA PRO A 439 -16.68 25.58 -12.94
C PRO A 439 -17.67 25.33 -11.80
N TYR A 440 -18.58 24.39 -11.98
CA TYR A 440 -19.51 23.96 -10.95
C TYR A 440 -18.93 22.77 -10.24
N PHE A 441 -18.85 22.86 -8.92
CA PHE A 441 -18.38 21.77 -8.11
C PHE A 441 -19.46 20.68 -8.02
N TYR A 442 -19.14 19.53 -8.56
CA TYR A 442 -19.95 18.35 -8.36
C TYR A 442 -19.86 17.85 -6.92
N TYR A 443 -18.62 17.80 -6.42
CA TYR A 443 -18.28 17.45 -5.06
C TYR A 443 -16.96 18.12 -4.70
N GLY A 444 -16.83 18.52 -3.46
CA GLY A 444 -15.57 18.96 -2.90
C GLY A 444 -15.59 18.88 -1.39
N SER A 445 -14.42 18.79 -0.82
CA SER A 445 -14.26 18.89 0.62
C SER A 445 -13.02 19.69 0.97
N TYR A 446 -13.13 20.46 2.03
CA TYR A 446 -12.04 21.21 2.63
C TYR A 446 -11.82 20.71 4.05
N THR A 447 -10.64 20.21 4.36
CA THR A 447 -10.33 19.62 5.64
C THR A 447 -9.81 20.66 6.60
N PHE A 448 -10.42 20.79 7.78
CA PHE A 448 -9.94 21.62 8.88
C PHE A 448 -8.99 20.86 9.81
N TYR A 449 -9.23 19.60 10.00
CA TYR A 449 -8.31 18.64 10.62
C TYR A 449 -8.72 17.20 10.32
N SER A 450 -7.73 16.34 10.29
CA SER A 450 -7.91 14.89 10.37
C SER A 450 -6.75 14.32 11.17
N TYR A 451 -7.05 13.44 12.11
CA TYR A 451 -6.03 12.79 12.91
C TYR A 451 -6.35 11.33 13.16
N SER A 452 -5.30 10.55 13.38
CA SER A 452 -5.39 9.17 13.84
C SER A 452 -4.25 8.88 14.82
N THR A 453 -4.59 8.29 15.96
CA THR A 453 -3.60 7.91 16.98
C THR A 453 -3.79 6.45 17.40
N GLU A 454 -2.70 5.75 17.69
CA GLU A 454 -2.72 4.42 18.32
C GLU A 454 -1.72 4.38 19.47
N LYS A 455 -2.19 4.13 20.69
CA LYS A 455 -1.36 3.85 21.85
C LYS A 455 -1.54 2.40 22.26
N ALA A 456 -0.44 1.67 22.40
CA ALA A 456 -0.53 0.27 22.76
C ALA A 456 0.58 -0.19 23.70
N MET A 457 0.22 -1.16 24.53
CA MET A 457 1.16 -1.98 25.26
C MET A 457 1.00 -3.43 24.80
N TYR A 458 2.11 -4.10 24.50
CA TYR A 458 2.07 -5.47 24.06
C TYR A 458 3.16 -6.32 24.71
N GLY A 459 2.97 -7.62 24.70
CA GLY A 459 4.00 -8.53 25.15
C GLY A 459 3.72 -9.96 24.77
N GLU A 460 4.77 -10.75 24.72
CA GLU A 460 4.74 -12.20 24.51
C GLU A 460 5.68 -12.88 25.50
N VAL A 461 5.28 -14.04 25.98
CA VAL A 461 6.11 -14.95 26.77
C VAL A 461 6.13 -16.32 26.09
N ALA A 462 7.31 -16.85 25.84
CA ALA A 462 7.51 -18.18 25.31
C ALA A 462 8.17 -19.09 26.35
N LEU A 463 7.67 -20.31 26.47
CA LEU A 463 8.22 -21.38 27.30
C LEU A 463 8.78 -22.48 26.37
N ASN A 464 10.11 -22.64 26.38
CA ASN A 464 10.84 -23.62 25.61
C ASN A 464 11.09 -24.89 26.47
N LEU A 465 10.52 -26.02 26.07
CA LEU A 465 10.58 -27.31 26.77
C LEU A 465 11.03 -28.40 25.78
N ASP A 466 12.32 -28.66 25.71
CA ASP A 466 12.91 -29.64 24.81
C ASP A 466 12.35 -29.50 23.37
N LYS A 467 11.38 -30.34 22.99
CA LYS A 467 10.74 -30.35 21.67
C LYS A 467 9.49 -29.47 21.56
N TRP A 468 9.08 -28.84 22.63
CA TRP A 468 7.88 -28.02 22.66
C TRP A 468 8.21 -26.56 22.94
N LYS A 469 7.54 -25.66 22.21
CA LYS A 469 7.55 -24.21 22.48
C LYS A 469 6.09 -23.75 22.61
N PHE A 470 5.75 -23.13 23.72
CA PHE A 470 4.44 -22.53 23.95
C PHE A 470 4.61 -21.03 24.08
N THR A 471 3.83 -20.27 23.31
CA THR A 471 3.89 -18.80 23.37
C THR A 471 2.50 -18.27 23.70
N ALA A 472 2.45 -17.34 24.63
CA ALA A 472 1.26 -16.54 24.94
C ALA A 472 1.59 -15.06 24.77
N GLY A 473 0.77 -14.34 24.04
CA GLY A 473 0.93 -12.92 23.77
C GLY A 473 -0.36 -12.14 23.98
N LEU A 474 -0.21 -10.85 24.21
CA LEU A 474 -1.30 -9.91 24.40
C LEU A 474 -0.91 -8.54 23.86
N ARG A 475 -1.85 -7.85 23.22
CA ARG A 475 -1.77 -6.41 22.91
C ARG A 475 -3.03 -5.74 23.44
N ASP A 476 -2.83 -4.75 24.25
CA ASP A 476 -3.86 -3.81 24.70
C ASP A 476 -3.65 -2.48 23.99
N TYR A 477 -4.68 -1.95 23.36
CA TYR A 477 -4.56 -0.75 22.55
C TYR A 477 -5.74 0.19 22.69
N GLU A 478 -5.48 1.45 22.43
CA GLU A 478 -6.45 2.52 22.26
C GLU A 478 -6.16 3.24 20.94
N ILE A 479 -7.16 3.33 20.08
CA ILE A 479 -7.12 4.08 18.82
C ILE A 479 -8.12 5.21 18.92
N SER A 480 -7.68 6.42 18.58
CA SER A 480 -8.55 7.57 18.44
C SER A 480 -8.38 8.17 17.05
N ASP A 481 -9.48 8.47 16.41
CA ASP A 481 -9.52 9.13 15.12
C ASP A 481 -10.57 10.21 15.08
N GLY A 482 -10.35 11.20 14.25
CA GLY A 482 -11.33 12.25 14.06
C GLY A 482 -11.04 13.12 12.85
N TYR A 483 -12.07 13.71 12.30
CA TYR A 483 -11.94 14.69 11.23
C TYR A 483 -13.02 15.78 11.36
N LYS A 484 -12.74 16.91 10.74
CA LYS A 484 -13.66 18.01 10.53
C LYS A 484 -13.46 18.55 9.13
N GLN A 485 -14.49 18.46 8.31
CA GLN A 485 -14.45 18.84 6.90
C GLN A 485 -15.71 19.63 6.53
N SER A 486 -15.55 20.67 5.72
CA SER A 486 -16.66 21.21 4.95
C SER A 486 -16.78 20.40 3.67
N GLU A 487 -17.94 19.82 3.43
CA GLU A 487 -18.29 19.19 2.15
C GLU A 487 -19.23 20.11 1.40
N PHE A 488 -18.98 20.31 0.12
CA PHE A 488 -19.75 21.19 -0.75
C PHE A 488 -20.02 20.55 -2.10
N GLY A 489 -20.97 21.09 -2.82
CA GLY A 489 -21.38 20.61 -4.12
C GLY A 489 -22.88 20.43 -4.22
N ILE A 490 -23.32 19.91 -5.37
CA ILE A 490 -24.75 19.79 -5.72
C ILE A 490 -25.57 18.90 -4.76
N PHE A 491 -24.90 18.04 -3.99
CA PHE A 491 -25.57 17.11 -3.07
C PHE A 491 -25.67 17.63 -1.63
N TYR A 492 -25.14 18.80 -1.34
CA TYR A 492 -25.03 19.32 0.02
C TYR A 492 -25.86 20.58 0.23
N SER A 493 -26.35 20.77 1.44
CA SER A 493 -27.05 21.98 1.85
C SER A 493 -26.80 22.27 3.32
N GLY A 494 -26.52 23.51 3.66
CA GLY A 494 -26.29 23.91 5.05
C GLY A 494 -25.16 24.93 5.17
N ASN A 495 -24.48 24.89 6.31
CA ASN A 495 -23.35 25.77 6.60
C ASN A 495 -22.05 24.95 6.65
N GLY A 496 -20.98 25.51 6.11
CA GLY A 496 -19.63 24.96 6.28
C GLY A 496 -19.20 24.92 7.75
N CYS A 497 -18.12 24.22 8.01
CA CYS A 497 -17.55 24.07 9.34
C CYS A 497 -17.00 25.36 9.93
N ASP A 498 -16.76 26.36 9.11
CA ASP A 498 -16.37 27.74 9.49
C ASP A 498 -17.56 28.60 9.91
N GLY A 499 -18.79 28.07 9.76
CA GLY A 499 -20.05 28.79 10.04
C GLY A 499 -20.47 29.71 8.91
N THR A 500 -19.80 29.75 7.77
CA THR A 500 -20.25 30.48 6.59
C THR A 500 -21.46 29.78 6.00
N ALA A 501 -22.55 30.52 5.83
CA ALA A 501 -23.76 30.03 5.15
C ALA A 501 -23.50 30.10 3.63
N THR A 502 -22.93 29.04 3.09
CA THR A 502 -22.80 28.87 1.64
C THR A 502 -23.81 27.82 1.20
N GLU A 503 -24.64 28.17 0.25
CA GLU A 503 -25.62 27.25 -0.33
C GLU A 503 -24.86 26.02 -0.88
N GLY A 504 -25.36 24.83 -0.59
CA GLY A 504 -24.72 23.60 -1.01
C GLY A 504 -23.52 23.15 -0.17
N THR A 505 -23.36 23.62 1.06
CA THR A 505 -22.25 23.23 1.94
C THR A 505 -22.78 22.55 3.20
N THR A 506 -22.10 21.54 3.68
CA THR A 506 -22.40 20.83 4.94
C THR A 506 -21.13 20.61 5.75
N CYS A 507 -21.18 20.88 7.05
CA CYS A 507 -20.11 20.53 7.95
C CYS A 507 -20.21 19.07 8.37
N ASN A 508 -19.16 18.32 8.08
CA ASN A 508 -18.95 16.96 8.53
C ASN A 508 -17.90 16.93 9.63
N GLN A 509 -18.29 16.47 10.81
CA GLN A 509 -17.37 16.30 11.92
C GLN A 509 -17.70 15.00 12.64
N GLU A 510 -16.71 14.15 12.79
CA GLU A 510 -16.79 12.92 13.57
C GLU A 510 -15.49 12.71 14.32
N ALA A 511 -15.58 12.14 15.50
CA ALA A 511 -14.42 11.71 16.28
C ALA A 511 -14.82 10.52 17.17
N GLY A 512 -13.87 9.65 17.43
CA GLY A 512 -14.14 8.52 18.30
C GLY A 512 -12.89 7.87 18.82
N THR A 513 -13.06 7.12 19.89
CA THR A 513 -12.01 6.32 20.52
C THR A 513 -12.48 4.89 20.63
N GLU A 514 -11.60 3.97 20.33
CA GLU A 514 -11.81 2.54 20.42
C GLU A 514 -10.65 1.90 21.18
N SER A 515 -10.95 1.00 22.14
CA SER A 515 -9.94 0.24 22.84
C SER A 515 -10.32 -1.22 22.90
N ASP A 516 -9.33 -2.09 22.83
CA ASP A 516 -9.54 -3.53 22.93
C ASP A 516 -8.24 -4.26 23.29
N THR A 517 -8.38 -5.55 23.62
CA THR A 517 -7.27 -6.41 23.99
C THR A 517 -7.23 -7.64 23.05
N ARG A 518 -6.08 -7.90 22.43
CA ARG A 518 -5.88 -8.97 21.43
C ARG A 518 -4.95 -10.06 21.93
N PRO A 519 -5.44 -11.26 22.19
CA PRO A 519 -4.61 -12.39 22.59
C PRO A 519 -3.99 -13.12 21.41
N LYS A 520 -2.84 -13.75 21.66
CA LYS A 520 -2.17 -14.73 20.80
C LYS A 520 -1.76 -15.94 21.62
N LEU A 521 -2.01 -17.13 21.11
CA LEU A 521 -1.54 -18.39 21.69
C LEU A 521 -0.92 -19.25 20.59
N THR A 522 0.24 -19.80 20.86
CA THR A 522 0.93 -20.68 19.92
C THR A 522 1.47 -21.90 20.65
N ALA A 523 1.36 -23.06 20.02
CA ALA A 523 2.00 -24.28 20.46
C ALA A 523 2.77 -24.87 19.29
N SER A 524 4.05 -25.17 19.47
CA SER A 524 4.92 -25.79 18.47
C SER A 524 5.53 -27.07 19.02
N TYR A 525 5.68 -28.06 18.15
CA TYR A 525 6.34 -29.31 18.43
C TYR A 525 7.40 -29.56 17.35
N MET A 526 8.66 -29.66 17.75
CA MET A 526 9.83 -29.89 16.90
C MET A 526 10.41 -31.29 17.21
N PRO A 527 9.94 -32.36 16.55
CA PRO A 527 10.44 -33.72 16.78
C PRO A 527 11.92 -33.87 16.39
N ASN A 528 12.37 -33.11 15.40
CA ASN A 528 13.74 -33.01 14.90
C ASN A 528 13.97 -31.63 14.26
N GLU A 529 15.17 -31.36 13.78
CA GLU A 529 15.57 -30.07 13.18
C GLU A 529 14.87 -29.77 11.85
N ASP A 530 14.35 -30.78 11.15
CA ASP A 530 13.74 -30.64 9.82
C ASP A 530 12.21 -30.43 9.86
N LEU A 531 11.55 -30.65 11.01
CA LEU A 531 10.09 -30.64 11.09
C LEU A 531 9.59 -29.84 12.28
N THR A 532 8.77 -28.83 11.99
CA THR A 532 8.00 -28.09 13.00
C THR A 532 6.51 -28.22 12.74
N LEU A 533 5.78 -28.75 13.71
CA LEU A 533 4.33 -28.80 13.74
C LEU A 533 3.85 -27.70 14.68
N PHE A 534 2.93 -26.85 14.23
CA PHE A 534 2.44 -25.77 15.08
C PHE A 534 0.94 -25.54 14.95
N ALA A 535 0.35 -24.97 15.99
CA ALA A 535 -1.00 -24.44 16.03
C ALA A 535 -0.95 -23.01 16.58
N VAL A 536 -1.64 -22.09 15.90
CA VAL A 536 -1.71 -20.68 16.27
C VAL A 536 -3.17 -20.25 16.38
N SER A 537 -3.48 -19.56 17.47
CA SER A 537 -4.69 -18.75 17.62
C SER A 537 -4.25 -17.31 17.83
N SER A 538 -4.50 -16.44 16.88
CA SER A 538 -4.10 -15.03 16.92
C SER A 538 -5.22 -14.18 16.37
N ALA A 539 -5.43 -13.02 16.97
CA ALA A 539 -6.34 -12.00 16.48
C ALA A 539 -5.56 -10.87 15.81
N GLY A 540 -5.96 -10.51 14.60
CA GLY A 540 -5.62 -9.24 13.99
C GLY A 540 -6.76 -8.24 14.20
N TYR A 541 -6.52 -6.98 13.88
CA TYR A 541 -7.54 -5.96 13.86
C TYR A 541 -7.24 -4.90 12.80
N ARG A 542 -8.29 -4.30 12.32
CA ARG A 542 -8.26 -3.13 11.46
C ARG A 542 -9.05 -2.04 12.18
N PRO A 543 -8.52 -0.83 12.31
CA PRO A 543 -9.24 0.26 12.94
C PRO A 543 -10.63 0.46 12.33
N GLY A 544 -11.59 0.85 13.14
CA GLY A 544 -12.82 1.43 12.68
C GLY A 544 -12.58 2.73 11.95
N GLY A 545 -13.62 3.38 11.52
CA GLY A 545 -13.51 4.64 10.81
C GLY A 545 -14.85 5.33 10.68
N ASN A 546 -14.87 6.32 9.81
CA ASN A 546 -16.03 7.16 9.64
C ASN A 546 -16.53 7.07 8.19
N ASN A 547 -17.83 7.06 8.03
CA ASN A 547 -18.49 7.19 6.73
C ASN A 547 -18.80 8.66 6.46
N SER A 548 -18.73 9.08 5.22
CA SER A 548 -19.20 10.40 4.80
C SER A 548 -20.66 10.59 5.18
N ALA A 549 -21.11 11.85 5.34
CA ALA A 549 -22.51 12.14 5.57
C ALA A 549 -23.34 11.67 4.38
N LEU A 550 -24.54 11.18 4.68
CA LEU A 550 -25.49 10.95 3.61
C LEU A 550 -25.95 12.31 3.04
N PRO A 551 -26.00 12.45 1.72
CA PRO A 551 -26.55 13.62 1.10
C PRO A 551 -27.97 13.93 1.58
N PRO A 552 -28.38 15.20 1.66
CA PRO A 552 -29.69 15.59 2.17
C PRO A 552 -30.89 14.92 1.49
N PHE A 553 -30.76 14.56 0.22
CA PHE A 553 -31.83 13.87 -0.51
C PHE A 553 -32.07 12.44 -0.03
N CYS A 554 -31.12 11.81 0.67
CA CYS A 554 -31.31 10.52 1.32
C CYS A 554 -32.18 10.61 2.59
N ALA A 555 -32.45 11.80 3.12
CA ALA A 555 -33.19 11.98 4.39
C ALA A 555 -34.59 11.38 4.38
N GLY A 556 -35.20 11.16 3.21
CA GLY A 556 -36.51 10.52 3.04
C GLY A 556 -36.46 9.00 2.94
N ASP A 557 -35.26 8.40 2.85
CA ASP A 557 -35.08 6.95 2.75
C ASP A 557 -35.23 6.30 4.13
N PRO A 558 -36.06 5.28 4.30
CA PRO A 558 -36.18 4.54 5.56
C PRO A 558 -34.87 3.93 6.02
N GLU A 559 -33.97 3.54 5.11
CA GLU A 559 -32.68 2.95 5.40
C GLU A 559 -31.65 4.00 5.85
N ALA A 560 -31.82 5.27 5.48
CA ALA A 560 -30.92 6.34 5.89
C ALA A 560 -30.80 6.47 7.42
N SER A 561 -31.89 6.17 8.16
CA SER A 561 -31.89 6.18 9.62
C SER A 561 -31.06 5.05 10.25
N THR A 562 -30.73 4.02 9.49
CA THR A 562 -29.91 2.88 9.93
C THR A 562 -28.44 3.05 9.56
N PHE A 563 -28.11 4.05 8.75
CA PHE A 563 -26.75 4.34 8.34
C PHE A 563 -25.93 4.86 9.53
N SER A 564 -24.87 4.15 9.83
CA SER A 564 -23.96 4.57 10.90
C SER A 564 -22.87 5.48 10.31
N ARG A 565 -22.72 6.65 10.91
CA ARG A 565 -21.62 7.57 10.59
C ARG A 565 -20.26 6.98 10.99
N ARG A 566 -20.25 6.09 11.96
CA ARG A 566 -19.06 5.41 12.44
C ARG A 566 -19.22 3.90 12.31
N TYR A 567 -18.21 3.23 11.79
CA TYR A 567 -18.09 1.78 11.80
C TYR A 567 -16.99 1.35 12.76
N THR A 568 -17.21 0.22 13.43
CA THR A 568 -16.26 -0.33 14.41
C THR A 568 -15.16 -1.14 13.73
N SER A 569 -14.07 -1.38 14.45
CA SER A 569 -12.96 -2.21 13.98
C SER A 569 -13.39 -3.61 13.56
N ASP A 570 -12.80 -4.09 12.49
CA ASP A 570 -12.85 -5.50 12.09
C ASP A 570 -11.91 -6.33 12.98
N LYS A 571 -12.39 -7.55 13.31
CA LYS A 571 -11.70 -8.43 14.27
C LYS A 571 -11.47 -9.81 13.70
#